data_474b84ca96856855a28cea54c1ac94e7
#
_entry.id   474b84ca96856855a28cea54c1ac94e7
#
_cell.length_a   1.000
_cell.length_b   1.000
_cell.length_c   1.000
_cell.angle_alpha   90.00
_cell.angle_beta   90.00
_cell.angle_gamma   90.00
#
_symmetry.space_group_name_H-M   'P 1'
#
loop_
_entity.id
_entity.type
_entity.pdbx_description
1 polymer ?
#
loop_
_entity_poly.entity_id
_entity_poly.type
_entity_poly.pdbx_seq_one_letter_code
_entity_poly.pdbx_strand_id
1 'polypeptide(L)'
;MIKSLLSLLLPIVLAGPGDKEYKNPVFEPILADPTVVKGDDGWFYAYGTQDDWGDGKGSRLVPIVRSKDLVHWDYVKEAFLTKPAWKEKGGIWAPDVVKVNGKYHMYYAYSTWGDVNPGVGLAIADSPAGPFVDQGKLFNSQDVEVPNSIDPFYLEENGKKYVFWGSFSDKPTQGTYGVELSADGKSVPDLSKKFKIAAGDFEAVMIQKKGEYFYFLGSKESCCEYEKSKYHVRVGRSRSIFGPFLDHDGKDLKERGTGTLLLHSNDVYAGPGHNARWVTDDAGNDWLLYHAILKADPRVSTGANRRVLMLDKLSWKNGWPEISNAEPSLENRPAPLFK
;
A
#
# COMPACT_ATOMS: atom_id res chain seq x y z
N MET A 1 30.58 -58.93 30.37
CA MET A 1 30.66 -57.55 29.86
C MET A 1 29.55 -57.35 28.85
N ILE A 2 28.44 -56.78 29.33
CA ILE A 2 27.25 -56.49 28.50
C ILE A 2 27.37 -55.04 28.07
N LYS A 3 27.53 -54.78 26.76
CA LYS A 3 27.50 -53.44 26.15
C LYS A 3 26.06 -53.03 25.94
N SER A 4 25.60 -52.06 26.71
CA SER A 4 24.33 -51.40 26.52
C SER A 4 24.41 -50.45 25.33
N LEU A 5 23.61 -50.73 24.26
CA LEU A 5 23.40 -49.76 23.17
C LEU A 5 22.35 -48.74 23.63
N LEU A 6 22.75 -47.52 23.81
CA LEU A 6 21.85 -46.39 24.01
C LEU A 6 21.38 -45.94 22.63
N SER A 7 20.12 -46.24 22.30
CA SER A 7 19.45 -45.73 21.08
C SER A 7 19.02 -44.29 21.31
N LEU A 8 19.69 -43.33 20.65
CA LEU A 8 19.23 -41.94 20.59
C LEU A 8 17.98 -41.87 19.68
N LEU A 9 16.81 -41.74 20.26
CA LEU A 9 15.61 -41.32 19.55
C LEU A 9 15.68 -39.81 19.34
N LEU A 10 15.98 -39.37 18.10
CA LEU A 10 15.72 -37.97 17.69
C LEU A 10 14.19 -37.78 17.66
N PRO A 11 13.66 -36.68 18.23
CA PRO A 11 12.26 -36.37 18.07
C PRO A 11 12.00 -35.99 16.61
N ILE A 12 11.15 -36.77 15.94
CA ILE A 12 10.52 -36.38 14.67
C ILE A 12 9.55 -35.25 15.04
N VAL A 13 9.93 -34.02 14.74
CA VAL A 13 9.02 -32.88 14.75
C VAL A 13 8.11 -33.08 13.54
N LEU A 14 6.91 -33.57 13.78
CA LEU A 14 5.85 -33.58 12.76
C LEU A 14 5.51 -32.12 12.48
N ALA A 15 5.81 -31.67 11.24
CA ALA A 15 5.36 -30.40 10.72
C ALA A 15 3.83 -30.31 10.84
N GLY A 16 3.34 -29.33 11.58
CA GLY A 16 1.92 -29.08 11.74
C GLY A 16 1.31 -28.52 10.44
N PRO A 17 -0.03 -28.41 10.30
CA PRO A 17 -0.69 -27.89 9.10
C PRO A 17 -0.52 -26.37 8.89
N GLY A 18 0.70 -25.83 9.11
CA GLY A 18 1.08 -24.42 9.01
C GLY A 18 2.40 -24.14 8.31
N ASP A 19 3.08 -25.17 7.78
CA ASP A 19 4.42 -25.02 7.18
C ASP A 19 4.39 -24.84 5.65
N LYS A 20 3.38 -24.12 5.13
CA LYS A 20 3.46 -23.64 3.75
C LYS A 20 4.49 -22.52 3.69
N GLU A 21 5.44 -22.65 2.78
CA GLU A 21 6.41 -21.60 2.50
C GLU A 21 5.98 -20.80 1.28
N TYR A 22 6.42 -19.55 1.19
CA TYR A 22 6.30 -18.72 0.00
C TYR A 22 7.63 -18.04 -0.31
N LYS A 23 7.74 -17.56 -1.54
CA LYS A 23 8.85 -16.74 -2.02
C LYS A 23 8.30 -15.55 -2.79
N ASN A 24 8.95 -14.38 -2.62
CA ASN A 24 8.65 -13.19 -3.40
C ASN A 24 9.14 -13.32 -4.86
N PRO A 25 8.42 -12.73 -5.84
CA PRO A 25 7.17 -12.00 -5.69
C PRO A 25 5.96 -12.94 -5.50
N VAL A 26 4.90 -12.46 -4.84
CA VAL A 26 3.65 -13.23 -4.66
C VAL A 26 2.65 -13.03 -5.79
N PHE A 27 2.82 -12.00 -6.63
CA PHE A 27 2.04 -11.82 -7.87
C PHE A 27 2.83 -11.06 -8.93
N GLU A 28 2.66 -11.48 -10.19
CA GLU A 28 3.23 -10.90 -11.40
C GLU A 28 2.15 -10.75 -12.50
N PRO A 29 2.36 -9.95 -13.56
CA PRO A 29 3.56 -9.17 -13.85
C PRO A 29 3.62 -7.81 -13.15
N ILE A 30 2.45 -7.20 -12.83
CA ILE A 30 2.36 -5.88 -12.21
C ILE A 30 1.16 -5.83 -11.27
N LEU A 31 1.37 -5.38 -10.03
CA LEU A 31 0.34 -4.85 -9.15
C LEU A 31 0.95 -3.67 -8.38
N ALA A 32 1.10 -2.56 -9.09
CA ALA A 32 1.72 -1.36 -8.57
C ALA A 32 0.80 -0.63 -7.60
N ASP A 33 1.39 0.03 -6.58
CA ASP A 33 0.68 0.85 -5.60
C ASP A 33 -0.49 0.09 -4.95
N PRO A 34 -0.22 -1.10 -4.35
CA PRO A 34 -1.27 -2.01 -3.94
C PRO A 34 -2.05 -1.51 -2.73
N THR A 35 -3.35 -1.75 -2.72
CA THR A 35 -4.20 -1.76 -1.52
C THR A 35 -4.84 -3.12 -1.36
N VAL A 36 -5.24 -3.48 -0.13
CA VAL A 36 -5.85 -4.77 0.17
C VAL A 36 -7.04 -4.61 1.12
N VAL A 37 -8.12 -5.35 0.85
CA VAL A 37 -9.29 -5.45 1.74
C VAL A 37 -9.76 -6.90 1.83
N LYS A 38 -10.23 -7.32 3.01
CA LYS A 38 -10.88 -8.62 3.18
C LYS A 38 -12.37 -8.47 2.88
N GLY A 39 -12.87 -9.26 1.93
CA GLY A 39 -14.29 -9.34 1.60
C GLY A 39 -15.09 -10.15 2.62
N ASP A 40 -16.42 -9.98 2.62
CA ASP A 40 -17.33 -10.76 3.46
C ASP A 40 -17.35 -12.25 3.08
N ASP A 41 -16.91 -12.59 1.88
CA ASP A 41 -16.73 -13.95 1.38
C ASP A 41 -15.44 -14.61 1.87
N GLY A 42 -14.68 -13.88 2.70
CA GLY A 42 -13.42 -14.32 3.31
C GLY A 42 -12.23 -14.34 2.36
N TRP A 43 -12.35 -13.79 1.14
CA TRP A 43 -11.22 -13.55 0.25
C TRP A 43 -10.56 -12.20 0.57
N PHE A 44 -9.26 -12.13 0.40
CA PHE A 44 -8.54 -10.87 0.28
C PHE A 44 -8.61 -10.42 -1.18
N TYR A 45 -8.91 -9.15 -1.40
CA TYR A 45 -8.90 -8.50 -2.69
C TYR A 45 -7.84 -7.43 -2.68
N ALA A 46 -6.92 -7.48 -3.63
CA ALA A 46 -5.92 -6.44 -3.83
C ALA A 46 -6.16 -5.74 -5.17
N TYR A 47 -5.85 -4.45 -5.18
CA TYR A 47 -6.05 -3.56 -6.32
C TYR A 47 -4.75 -2.82 -6.57
N GLY A 48 -4.46 -2.52 -7.84
CA GLY A 48 -3.28 -1.75 -8.21
C GLY A 48 -3.60 -0.60 -9.14
N THR A 49 -2.64 0.27 -9.32
CA THR A 49 -2.66 1.34 -10.33
C THR A 49 -3.01 0.79 -11.72
N GLN A 50 -3.75 1.57 -12.50
CA GLN A 50 -3.98 1.30 -13.92
C GLN A 50 -2.65 1.09 -14.64
N ASP A 51 -2.46 -0.07 -15.27
CA ASP A 51 -1.23 -0.37 -16.00
C ASP A 51 -1.46 -1.38 -17.14
N ASP A 52 -0.55 -1.39 -18.13
CA ASP A 52 -0.52 -2.38 -19.20
C ASP A 52 0.45 -3.51 -18.83
N TRP A 53 -0.07 -4.71 -18.69
CA TRP A 53 0.73 -5.87 -18.27
C TRP A 53 1.62 -6.47 -19.37
N GLY A 54 1.58 -5.90 -20.58
CA GLY A 54 2.39 -6.36 -21.70
C GLY A 54 1.91 -7.65 -22.36
N ASP A 55 0.68 -8.07 -22.08
CA ASP A 55 0.07 -9.31 -22.61
C ASP A 55 -0.83 -9.07 -23.83
N GLY A 56 -0.78 -7.87 -24.43
CA GLY A 56 -1.54 -7.49 -25.62
C GLY A 56 -3.01 -7.18 -25.36
N LYS A 57 -3.47 -7.16 -24.11
CA LYS A 57 -4.86 -6.82 -23.75
C LYS A 57 -5.06 -5.33 -23.42
N GLY A 58 -3.98 -4.56 -23.50
CA GLY A 58 -4.00 -3.13 -23.19
C GLY A 58 -3.97 -2.82 -21.69
N SER A 59 -4.18 -1.54 -21.38
CA SER A 59 -4.12 -1.03 -20.01
C SER A 59 -5.35 -1.44 -19.22
N ARG A 60 -5.15 -2.09 -18.06
CA ARG A 60 -6.20 -2.46 -17.12
C ARG A 60 -6.58 -1.30 -16.22
N LEU A 61 -7.87 -1.00 -16.17
CA LEU A 61 -8.42 0.09 -15.35
C LEU A 61 -8.56 -0.37 -13.90
N VAL A 62 -7.45 -0.36 -13.15
CA VAL A 62 -7.32 -0.87 -11.78
C VAL A 62 -7.56 -2.39 -11.73
N PRO A 63 -6.52 -3.21 -11.95
CA PRO A 63 -6.64 -4.65 -11.86
C PRO A 63 -7.01 -5.09 -10.45
N ILE A 64 -7.94 -6.04 -10.35
CA ILE A 64 -8.35 -6.72 -9.12
C ILE A 64 -7.75 -8.12 -9.11
N VAL A 65 -7.02 -8.45 -8.07
CA VAL A 65 -6.59 -9.81 -7.78
C VAL A 65 -7.15 -10.27 -6.43
N ARG A 66 -7.32 -11.57 -6.22
CA ARG A 66 -7.83 -12.12 -4.95
C ARG A 66 -7.01 -13.28 -4.45
N SER A 67 -6.97 -13.46 -3.13
CA SER A 67 -6.25 -14.54 -2.45
C SER A 67 -6.99 -15.02 -1.21
N LYS A 68 -6.74 -16.26 -0.78
CA LYS A 68 -7.16 -16.76 0.54
C LYS A 68 -6.05 -16.67 1.58
N ASP A 69 -4.80 -16.49 1.15
CA ASP A 69 -3.63 -16.66 2.01
C ASP A 69 -2.57 -15.53 1.85
N LEU A 70 -2.84 -14.50 1.05
CA LEU A 70 -1.94 -13.40 0.66
C LEU A 70 -0.73 -13.85 -0.20
N VAL A 71 -0.62 -15.13 -0.52
CA VAL A 71 0.50 -15.72 -1.28
C VAL A 71 0.07 -16.07 -2.70
N HIS A 72 -1.05 -16.77 -2.83
CA HIS A 72 -1.58 -17.22 -4.11
C HIS A 72 -2.70 -16.31 -4.57
N TRP A 73 -2.45 -15.57 -5.65
CA TRP A 73 -3.35 -14.54 -6.15
C TRP A 73 -3.87 -14.90 -7.54
N ASP A 74 -5.19 -14.82 -7.71
CA ASP A 74 -5.87 -14.96 -8.99
C ASP A 74 -6.32 -13.59 -9.50
N TYR A 75 -6.08 -13.33 -10.80
CA TYR A 75 -6.69 -12.15 -11.45
C TYR A 75 -8.21 -12.34 -11.55
N VAL A 76 -8.97 -11.34 -11.15
CA VAL A 76 -10.44 -11.37 -11.18
C VAL A 76 -10.95 -10.62 -12.41
N LYS A 77 -10.70 -9.32 -12.48
CA LYS A 77 -11.09 -8.39 -13.56
C LYS A 77 -10.57 -6.98 -13.27
N GLU A 78 -10.99 -6.03 -14.07
CA GLU A 78 -10.77 -4.60 -13.85
C GLU A 78 -11.85 -4.02 -12.93
N ALA A 79 -11.47 -3.06 -12.08
CA ALA A 79 -12.39 -2.41 -11.16
C ALA A 79 -13.37 -1.48 -11.89
N PHE A 80 -12.90 -0.79 -12.93
CA PHE A 80 -13.72 0.14 -13.72
C PHE A 80 -14.04 -0.44 -15.09
N LEU A 81 -15.25 -0.18 -15.56
CA LEU A 81 -15.67 -0.48 -16.94
C LEU A 81 -15.24 0.63 -17.91
N THR A 82 -15.16 1.86 -17.44
CA THR A 82 -14.75 3.04 -18.20
C THR A 82 -13.97 3.97 -17.30
N LYS A 83 -13.10 4.79 -17.88
CA LYS A 83 -12.38 5.82 -17.13
C LYS A 83 -13.33 6.87 -16.55
N PRO A 84 -12.99 7.46 -15.39
CA PRO A 84 -13.67 8.62 -14.85
C PRO A 84 -13.75 9.77 -15.85
N ALA A 85 -14.90 10.47 -15.91
CA ALA A 85 -15.14 11.52 -16.89
C ALA A 85 -14.92 12.95 -16.36
N TRP A 86 -14.58 13.11 -15.07
CA TRP A 86 -14.43 14.45 -14.47
C TRP A 86 -13.14 15.18 -14.86
N LYS A 87 -12.26 14.50 -15.60
CA LYS A 87 -11.05 15.07 -16.18
C LYS A 87 -10.79 14.44 -17.56
N GLU A 88 -10.41 15.25 -18.54
CA GLU A 88 -10.26 14.81 -19.92
C GLU A 88 -9.22 13.71 -20.12
N LYS A 89 -8.06 13.84 -19.42
CA LYS A 89 -6.95 12.91 -19.53
C LYS A 89 -6.50 12.44 -18.15
N GLY A 90 -6.20 11.16 -18.05
CA GLY A 90 -5.65 10.59 -16.82
C GLY A 90 -5.58 9.07 -16.86
N GLY A 91 -4.79 8.56 -15.94
CA GLY A 91 -4.80 7.19 -15.45
C GLY A 91 -5.35 7.16 -14.03
N ILE A 92 -5.91 6.03 -13.65
CA ILE A 92 -6.40 5.79 -12.30
C ILE A 92 -5.25 5.19 -11.50
N TRP A 93 -4.73 5.96 -10.53
CA TRP A 93 -3.52 5.60 -9.78
C TRP A 93 -3.81 5.40 -8.30
N ALA A 94 -2.98 4.58 -7.66
CA ALA A 94 -2.90 4.40 -6.22
C ALA A 94 -4.27 4.33 -5.52
N PRO A 95 -5.09 3.32 -5.86
CA PRO A 95 -6.40 3.18 -5.23
C PRO A 95 -6.25 2.80 -3.75
N ASP A 96 -7.09 3.36 -2.88
CA ASP A 96 -7.30 2.87 -1.53
C ASP A 96 -8.74 2.38 -1.38
N VAL A 97 -8.92 1.09 -1.09
CA VAL A 97 -10.24 0.44 -1.02
C VAL A 97 -10.57 0.07 0.41
N VAL A 98 -11.73 0.51 0.87
CA VAL A 98 -12.24 0.23 2.21
C VAL A 98 -13.74 -0.06 2.19
N LYS A 99 -14.24 -0.75 3.21
CA LYS A 99 -15.68 -0.95 3.39
C LYS A 99 -16.25 0.15 4.28
N VAL A 100 -17.17 0.94 3.73
CA VAL A 100 -17.85 2.05 4.41
C VAL A 100 -19.35 1.84 4.31
N ASN A 101 -20.05 1.76 5.45
CA ASN A 101 -21.51 1.59 5.51
C ASN A 101 -22.03 0.45 4.61
N GLY A 102 -21.32 -0.69 4.60
CA GLY A 102 -21.71 -1.89 3.85
C GLY A 102 -21.34 -1.90 2.37
N LYS A 103 -20.79 -0.81 1.82
CA LYS A 103 -20.30 -0.71 0.44
C LYS A 103 -18.78 -0.56 0.39
N TYR A 104 -18.17 -0.89 -0.73
CA TYR A 104 -16.73 -0.72 -0.95
C TYR A 104 -16.49 0.63 -1.62
N HIS A 105 -15.78 1.51 -0.94
CA HIS A 105 -15.33 2.81 -1.43
C HIS A 105 -13.90 2.68 -1.90
N MET A 106 -13.64 3.12 -3.12
CA MET A 106 -12.31 3.25 -3.70
C MET A 106 -11.99 4.73 -3.86
N TYR A 107 -11.10 5.24 -3.03
CA TYR A 107 -10.49 6.55 -3.24
C TYR A 107 -9.31 6.35 -4.17
N TYR A 108 -9.21 7.15 -5.24
CA TYR A 108 -8.20 6.97 -6.27
C TYR A 108 -7.61 8.30 -6.70
N ALA A 109 -6.36 8.32 -7.11
CA ALA A 109 -5.79 9.48 -7.80
C ALA A 109 -6.11 9.41 -9.30
N TYR A 110 -6.40 10.55 -9.92
CA TYR A 110 -6.60 10.65 -11.36
C TYR A 110 -5.63 11.69 -11.93
N SER A 111 -4.60 11.22 -12.66
CA SER A 111 -3.44 12.01 -13.03
C SER A 111 -2.77 11.51 -14.30
N THR A 112 -1.83 12.29 -14.80
CA THR A 112 -0.82 11.89 -15.81
C THR A 112 0.56 12.36 -15.35
N TRP A 113 1.61 11.79 -15.91
CA TRP A 113 2.96 12.32 -15.68
C TRP A 113 3.05 13.78 -16.12
N GLY A 114 3.57 14.63 -15.20
CA GLY A 114 3.66 16.08 -15.44
C GLY A 114 2.35 16.85 -15.27
N ASP A 115 1.30 16.22 -14.72
CA ASP A 115 0.03 16.88 -14.44
C ASP A 115 0.20 17.99 -13.40
N VAL A 116 -0.19 19.20 -13.75
CA VAL A 116 -0.13 20.36 -12.85
C VAL A 116 -1.31 20.45 -11.89
N ASN A 117 -2.38 19.67 -12.15
CA ASN A 117 -3.59 19.67 -11.35
C ASN A 117 -4.19 18.26 -11.23
N PRO A 118 -3.43 17.29 -10.69
CA PRO A 118 -3.96 15.98 -10.34
C PRO A 118 -5.03 16.10 -9.25
N GLY A 119 -5.81 15.05 -9.07
CA GLY A 119 -6.85 15.08 -8.04
C GLY A 119 -7.23 13.69 -7.54
N VAL A 120 -8.06 13.70 -6.51
CA VAL A 120 -8.61 12.52 -5.86
C VAL A 120 -10.09 12.39 -6.24
N GLY A 121 -10.47 11.20 -6.69
CA GLY A 121 -11.84 10.81 -6.97
C GLY A 121 -12.32 9.69 -6.04
N LEU A 122 -13.60 9.40 -6.11
CA LEU A 122 -14.26 8.31 -5.39
C LEU A 122 -15.01 7.42 -6.37
N ALA A 123 -14.93 6.12 -6.21
CA ALA A 123 -15.81 5.15 -6.85
C ALA A 123 -16.37 4.18 -5.82
N ILE A 124 -17.57 3.64 -6.05
CA ILE A 124 -18.29 2.79 -5.09
C ILE A 124 -18.77 1.50 -5.76
N ALA A 125 -18.67 0.39 -5.04
CA ALA A 125 -19.18 -0.91 -5.44
C ALA A 125 -19.94 -1.59 -4.30
N ASP A 126 -20.86 -2.51 -4.66
CA ASP A 126 -21.54 -3.37 -3.68
C ASP A 126 -20.70 -4.61 -3.31
N SER A 127 -19.72 -4.94 -4.13
CA SER A 127 -18.82 -6.09 -3.96
C SER A 127 -17.35 -5.65 -4.06
N PRO A 128 -16.42 -6.29 -3.33
CA PRO A 128 -14.99 -6.01 -3.49
C PRO A 128 -14.48 -6.39 -4.88
N ALA A 129 -15.18 -7.28 -5.59
CA ALA A 129 -14.88 -7.62 -6.98
C ALA A 129 -15.41 -6.54 -7.97
N GLY A 130 -16.01 -5.45 -7.53
CA GLY A 130 -16.61 -4.42 -8.38
C GLY A 130 -17.85 -4.91 -9.17
N PRO A 131 -18.26 -4.25 -10.27
CA PRO A 131 -17.61 -3.06 -10.81
C PRO A 131 -17.76 -1.84 -9.90
N PHE A 132 -16.74 -1.00 -9.87
CA PHE A 132 -16.77 0.27 -9.16
C PHE A 132 -17.37 1.35 -10.07
N VAL A 133 -18.36 2.07 -9.55
CA VAL A 133 -19.03 3.16 -10.25
C VAL A 133 -18.44 4.48 -9.77
N ASP A 134 -17.88 5.25 -10.70
CA ASP A 134 -17.31 6.57 -10.42
C ASP A 134 -18.38 7.51 -9.84
N GLN A 135 -18.04 8.17 -8.73
CA GLN A 135 -18.85 9.19 -8.07
C GLN A 135 -18.33 10.60 -8.36
N GLY A 136 -17.24 10.72 -9.13
CA GLY A 136 -16.62 11.97 -9.49
C GLY A 136 -15.47 12.40 -8.57
N LYS A 137 -15.05 13.64 -8.77
CA LYS A 137 -13.93 14.28 -8.05
C LYS A 137 -14.33 14.63 -6.62
N LEU A 138 -13.47 14.30 -5.65
CA LEU A 138 -13.52 14.87 -4.29
C LEU A 138 -12.85 16.23 -4.24
N PHE A 139 -11.63 16.33 -4.77
CA PHE A 139 -10.87 17.57 -4.92
C PHE A 139 -9.71 17.36 -5.92
N ASN A 140 -9.08 18.45 -6.33
CA ASN A 140 -7.83 18.45 -7.07
C ASN A 140 -6.79 19.37 -6.41
N SER A 141 -5.59 19.44 -6.94
CA SER A 141 -4.50 20.24 -6.38
C SER A 141 -4.82 21.74 -6.27
N GLN A 142 -5.61 22.28 -7.20
CA GLN A 142 -6.05 23.69 -7.14
C GLN A 142 -7.09 23.89 -6.04
N ASP A 143 -8.06 22.97 -5.88
CA ASP A 143 -9.11 23.09 -4.86
C ASP A 143 -8.53 23.10 -3.43
N VAL A 144 -7.46 22.34 -3.21
CA VAL A 144 -6.81 22.21 -1.89
C VAL A 144 -5.55 23.07 -1.74
N GLU A 145 -5.09 23.76 -2.78
CA GLU A 145 -3.83 24.52 -2.81
C GLU A 145 -2.60 23.69 -2.40
N VAL A 146 -2.65 22.39 -2.65
CA VAL A 146 -1.55 21.45 -2.40
C VAL A 146 -1.12 20.87 -3.73
N PRO A 147 0.12 21.13 -4.18
CA PRO A 147 0.62 20.57 -5.43
C PRO A 147 0.66 19.04 -5.38
N ASN A 148 0.52 18.39 -6.53
CA ASN A 148 0.65 16.94 -6.67
C ASN A 148 -0.22 16.15 -5.68
N SER A 149 -1.53 16.50 -5.60
CA SER A 149 -2.52 15.85 -4.74
C SER A 149 -2.94 14.50 -5.30
N ILE A 150 -2.16 13.46 -4.97
CA ILE A 150 -2.36 12.05 -5.36
C ILE A 150 -2.21 11.14 -4.13
N ASP A 151 -2.29 9.83 -4.32
CA ASP A 151 -2.10 8.77 -3.34
C ASP A 151 -3.06 8.91 -2.14
N PRO A 152 -4.38 8.83 -2.39
CA PRO A 152 -5.35 8.93 -1.32
C PRO A 152 -5.31 7.72 -0.39
N PHE A 153 -5.50 7.97 0.90
CA PHE A 153 -5.62 6.95 1.93
C PHE A 153 -6.76 7.29 2.88
N TYR A 154 -7.70 6.36 3.07
CA TYR A 154 -8.83 6.52 3.99
C TYR A 154 -8.47 6.05 5.40
N LEU A 155 -8.96 6.77 6.41
CA LEU A 155 -8.88 6.35 7.80
C LEU A 155 -10.18 6.73 8.54
N GLU A 156 -10.68 5.82 9.37
CA GLU A 156 -11.74 6.12 10.33
C GLU A 156 -11.18 6.08 11.75
N GLU A 157 -11.46 7.12 12.53
CA GLU A 157 -11.09 7.20 13.94
C GLU A 157 -12.20 7.90 14.72
N ASN A 158 -12.65 7.25 15.82
CA ASN A 158 -13.73 7.74 16.70
C ASN A 158 -15.03 8.11 15.94
N GLY A 159 -15.41 7.31 14.94
CA GLY A 159 -16.61 7.51 14.13
C GLY A 159 -16.50 8.63 13.09
N LYS A 160 -15.38 9.30 13.00
CA LYS A 160 -15.09 10.29 11.97
C LYS A 160 -14.22 9.69 10.88
N LYS A 161 -14.47 10.10 9.65
CA LYS A 161 -13.81 9.62 8.44
C LYS A 161 -12.88 10.68 7.90
N TYR A 162 -11.71 10.26 7.43
CA TYR A 162 -10.68 11.14 6.90
C TYR A 162 -10.13 10.57 5.61
N VAL A 163 -9.71 11.46 4.71
CA VAL A 163 -8.83 11.10 3.60
C VAL A 163 -7.50 11.82 3.77
N PHE A 164 -6.41 11.07 3.64
CA PHE A 164 -5.05 11.56 3.60
C PHE A 164 -4.54 11.47 2.18
N TRP A 165 -3.61 12.37 1.79
CA TRP A 165 -3.02 12.37 0.45
C TRP A 165 -1.73 13.17 0.41
N GLY A 166 -0.96 13.02 -0.65
CA GLY A 166 0.21 13.86 -0.93
C GLY A 166 1.32 13.10 -1.63
N SER A 167 2.11 13.82 -2.37
CA SER A 167 3.28 13.30 -3.08
C SER A 167 4.38 14.34 -3.16
N PHE A 168 5.45 14.03 -3.90
CA PHE A 168 6.66 14.84 -3.94
C PHE A 168 6.47 16.20 -4.59
N SER A 169 7.04 17.22 -3.96
CA SER A 169 7.28 18.53 -4.58
C SER A 169 8.21 19.36 -3.70
N ASP A 170 8.90 20.32 -4.31
CA ASP A 170 9.74 21.28 -3.60
C ASP A 170 9.00 22.58 -3.24
N LYS A 171 7.70 22.67 -3.60
CA LYS A 171 6.91 23.87 -3.28
C LYS A 171 6.64 23.96 -1.78
N PRO A 172 6.58 25.15 -1.19
CA PRO A 172 6.41 25.33 0.28
C PRO A 172 5.13 24.71 0.85
N THR A 173 4.05 24.69 0.07
CA THR A 173 2.76 24.11 0.46
C THR A 173 2.70 22.59 0.34
N GLN A 174 3.75 21.97 -0.18
CA GLN A 174 3.79 20.52 -0.35
C GLN A 174 3.89 19.77 0.96
N GLY A 175 3.29 18.58 1.00
CA GLY A 175 3.32 17.65 2.11
C GLY A 175 2.24 16.61 2.02
N THR A 176 2.22 15.73 3.01
CA THR A 176 1.09 14.84 3.24
C THR A 176 0.08 15.54 4.13
N TYR A 177 -1.15 15.58 3.67
CA TYR A 177 -2.28 16.23 4.35
C TYR A 177 -3.37 15.23 4.66
N GLY A 178 -4.22 15.59 5.62
CA GLY A 178 -5.48 14.93 5.91
C GLY A 178 -6.62 15.93 5.95
N VAL A 179 -7.85 15.48 5.67
CA VAL A 179 -9.08 16.26 5.83
C VAL A 179 -10.24 15.35 6.23
N GLU A 180 -11.18 15.88 7.02
CA GLU A 180 -12.38 15.14 7.44
C GLU A 180 -13.34 14.99 6.24
N LEU A 181 -13.84 13.78 6.05
CA LEU A 181 -14.89 13.44 5.09
C LEU A 181 -16.27 13.60 5.74
N SER A 182 -17.31 13.69 4.89
CA SER A 182 -18.69 13.53 5.33
C SER A 182 -18.95 12.20 6.02
N ALA A 183 -19.99 12.09 6.82
CA ALA A 183 -20.33 10.88 7.58
C ALA A 183 -20.53 9.64 6.69
N ASP A 184 -20.91 9.81 5.44
CA ASP A 184 -21.04 8.73 4.46
C ASP A 184 -19.74 8.49 3.65
N GLY A 185 -18.67 9.28 3.88
CA GLY A 185 -17.39 9.16 3.22
C GLY A 185 -17.36 9.62 1.76
N LYS A 186 -18.39 10.36 1.29
CA LYS A 186 -18.53 10.64 -0.14
C LYS A 186 -18.11 12.04 -0.57
N SER A 187 -17.88 12.93 0.36
CA SER A 187 -17.49 14.32 0.09
C SER A 187 -16.58 14.87 1.17
N VAL A 188 -15.95 15.99 0.87
CA VAL A 188 -15.20 16.80 1.84
C VAL A 188 -16.01 18.05 2.15
N PRO A 189 -16.59 18.17 3.35
CA PRO A 189 -17.44 19.32 3.70
C PRO A 189 -16.71 20.65 3.73
N ASP A 190 -15.42 20.65 4.11
CA ASP A 190 -14.64 21.88 4.28
C ASP A 190 -13.15 21.61 4.00
N LEU A 191 -12.71 21.93 2.78
CA LEU A 191 -11.33 21.76 2.34
C LEU A 191 -10.34 22.70 3.09
N SER A 192 -10.82 23.79 3.69
CA SER A 192 -9.98 24.72 4.44
C SER A 192 -9.46 24.12 5.76
N LYS A 193 -10.11 23.07 6.26
CA LYS A 193 -9.73 22.34 7.48
C LYS A 193 -8.69 21.24 7.26
N LYS A 194 -8.08 21.19 6.08
CA LYS A 194 -6.96 20.28 5.86
C LYS A 194 -5.82 20.56 6.84
N PHE A 195 -5.15 19.51 7.27
CA PHE A 195 -4.02 19.58 8.19
C PHE A 195 -2.82 18.79 7.66
N LYS A 196 -1.63 19.34 7.84
CA LYS A 196 -0.38 18.71 7.37
C LYS A 196 0.18 17.77 8.41
N ILE A 197 0.62 16.58 8.00
CA ILE A 197 1.18 15.54 8.88
C ILE A 197 2.61 15.12 8.51
N ALA A 198 3.04 15.31 7.25
CA ALA A 198 4.40 15.02 6.82
C ALA A 198 4.91 16.00 5.76
N ALA A 199 6.21 16.03 5.53
CA ALA A 199 6.88 16.89 4.56
C ALA A 199 6.62 16.47 3.12
N GLY A 200 6.98 17.33 2.16
CA GLY A 200 6.79 17.10 0.72
C GLY A 200 7.86 16.21 0.07
N ASP A 201 8.57 15.42 0.83
CA ASP A 201 9.46 14.35 0.37
C ASP A 201 8.91 12.95 0.68
N PHE A 202 7.62 12.88 1.04
CA PHE A 202 6.85 11.66 1.19
C PHE A 202 5.74 11.57 0.14
N GLU A 203 5.41 10.35 -0.26
CA GLU A 203 4.17 9.96 -0.95
C GLU A 203 3.68 8.60 -0.43
N ALA A 204 2.61 8.05 -1.04
CA ALA A 204 2.09 6.73 -0.69
C ALA A 204 1.75 6.60 0.81
N VAL A 205 1.02 7.58 1.33
CA VAL A 205 0.67 7.60 2.75
C VAL A 205 -0.20 6.40 3.14
N MET A 206 0.22 5.68 4.16
CA MET A 206 -0.59 4.69 4.85
C MET A 206 -0.52 4.93 6.35
N ILE A 207 -1.68 4.96 7.03
CA ILE A 207 -1.75 5.17 8.48
C ILE A 207 -2.57 4.05 9.09
N GLN A 208 -1.98 3.31 10.02
CA GLN A 208 -2.67 2.23 10.71
C GLN A 208 -2.37 2.23 12.21
N LYS A 209 -3.39 1.93 13.02
CA LYS A 209 -3.29 1.91 14.47
C LYS A 209 -2.81 0.55 14.97
N LYS A 210 -1.85 0.56 15.92
CA LYS A 210 -1.49 -0.61 16.72
C LYS A 210 -1.19 -0.17 18.13
N GLY A 211 -1.92 -0.75 19.08
CA GLY A 211 -1.88 -0.31 20.47
C GLY A 211 -2.29 1.15 20.63
N GLU A 212 -1.45 1.95 21.26
CA GLU A 212 -1.72 3.38 21.51
C GLU A 212 -1.28 4.31 20.36
N TYR A 213 -0.60 3.77 19.32
CA TYR A 213 0.00 4.57 18.27
C TYR A 213 -0.67 4.37 16.92
N PHE A 214 -0.76 5.45 16.17
CA PHE A 214 -0.91 5.45 14.73
C PHE A 214 0.48 5.45 14.11
N TYR A 215 0.72 4.53 13.21
CA TYR A 215 1.95 4.42 12.43
C TYR A 215 1.69 4.97 11.04
N PHE A 216 2.45 6.01 10.69
CA PHE A 216 2.53 6.50 9.33
C PHE A 216 3.62 5.72 8.60
N LEU A 217 3.30 5.08 7.49
CA LEU A 217 4.24 4.56 6.54
C LEU A 217 4.10 5.38 5.26
N GLY A 218 5.22 5.86 4.75
CA GLY A 218 5.25 6.62 3.52
C GLY A 218 6.51 6.32 2.74
N SER A 219 6.45 6.49 1.44
CA SER A 219 7.57 6.21 0.56
C SER A 219 8.31 7.48 0.18
N LYS A 220 9.60 7.35 -0.07
CA LYS A 220 10.49 8.43 -0.49
C LYS A 220 11.26 8.05 -1.75
N GLU A 221 11.74 9.07 -2.46
CA GLU A 221 12.53 8.99 -3.68
C GLU A 221 11.79 8.37 -4.89
N SER A 222 12.50 8.05 -5.98
CA SER A 222 11.86 7.68 -7.23
C SER A 222 11.34 6.25 -7.27
N CYS A 223 10.06 6.08 -7.63
CA CYS A 223 9.38 4.78 -7.75
C CYS A 223 9.57 4.09 -9.10
N CYS A 224 9.92 4.84 -10.14
CA CYS A 224 9.56 4.44 -11.50
C CYS A 224 10.72 4.59 -12.50
N GLU A 225 11.96 4.32 -12.03
CA GLU A 225 13.19 4.36 -12.81
C GLU A 225 13.76 2.95 -13.08
N TYR A 226 12.88 1.96 -13.21
CA TYR A 226 13.25 0.57 -13.46
C TYR A 226 14.22 0.05 -12.37
N GLU A 227 15.29 -0.64 -12.77
CA GLU A 227 16.32 -1.18 -11.88
C GLU A 227 17.09 -0.11 -11.07
N LYS A 228 16.95 1.16 -11.44
CA LYS A 228 17.58 2.32 -10.77
C LYS A 228 16.66 3.01 -9.76
N SER A 229 15.43 2.54 -9.63
CA SER A 229 14.48 3.09 -8.67
C SER A 229 15.04 3.05 -7.25
N LYS A 230 14.93 4.19 -6.55
CA LYS A 230 15.43 4.36 -5.18
C LYS A 230 14.31 4.40 -4.14
N TYR A 231 13.10 4.12 -4.56
CA TYR A 231 11.94 4.09 -3.69
C TYR A 231 12.20 3.25 -2.44
N HIS A 232 11.75 3.72 -1.30
CA HIS A 232 11.93 3.06 -0.02
C HIS A 232 10.89 3.53 0.99
N VAL A 233 10.52 2.69 1.96
CA VAL A 233 9.51 3.01 2.97
C VAL A 233 10.16 3.53 4.24
N ARG A 234 9.59 4.62 4.77
CA ARG A 234 9.93 5.16 6.08
C ARG A 234 8.72 5.23 6.97
N VAL A 235 8.95 5.16 8.28
CA VAL A 235 7.91 5.13 9.29
C VAL A 235 8.10 6.22 10.34
N GLY A 236 6.98 6.76 10.81
CA GLY A 236 6.87 7.56 12.02
C GLY A 236 5.61 7.15 12.79
N ARG A 237 5.50 7.53 14.06
CA ARG A 237 4.33 7.21 14.87
C ARG A 237 3.83 8.40 15.67
N SER A 238 2.55 8.40 15.97
CA SER A 238 1.88 9.42 16.78
C SER A 238 0.78 8.79 17.63
N ARG A 239 0.38 9.43 18.73
CA ARG A 239 -0.83 9.06 19.48
C ARG A 239 -2.11 9.69 18.90
N SER A 240 -1.96 10.52 17.88
CA SER A 240 -3.05 11.23 17.21
C SER A 240 -2.89 11.17 15.69
N ILE A 241 -3.99 11.04 14.95
CA ILE A 241 -3.99 11.12 13.49
C ILE A 241 -3.57 12.51 12.98
N PHE A 242 -3.63 13.52 13.83
CA PHE A 242 -3.21 14.89 13.52
C PHE A 242 -1.70 15.12 13.72
N GLY A 243 -0.99 14.09 14.23
CA GLY A 243 0.43 14.18 14.57
C GLY A 243 0.70 14.83 15.94
N PRO A 244 1.95 15.25 16.24
CA PRO A 244 3.10 15.04 15.38
C PRO A 244 3.41 13.54 15.20
N PHE A 245 3.74 13.14 13.97
CA PHE A 245 4.31 11.81 13.71
C PHE A 245 5.82 11.92 13.87
N LEU A 246 6.36 11.24 14.87
CA LEU A 246 7.79 11.25 15.18
C LEU A 246 8.45 9.98 14.68
N ASP A 247 9.66 10.10 14.14
CA ASP A 247 10.51 8.96 13.84
C ASP A 247 11.18 8.41 15.11
N HIS A 248 12.02 7.37 14.97
CA HIS A 248 12.69 6.74 16.11
C HIS A 248 13.65 7.70 16.85
N ASP A 249 14.17 8.70 16.16
CA ASP A 249 15.06 9.72 16.72
C ASP A 249 14.30 10.90 17.33
N GLY A 250 12.96 10.84 17.30
CA GLY A 250 12.08 11.89 17.84
C GLY A 250 11.90 13.10 16.91
N LYS A 251 12.28 13.01 15.63
CA LYS A 251 12.10 14.09 14.65
C LYS A 251 10.70 14.03 14.03
N ASP A 252 10.07 15.20 13.86
CA ASP A 252 8.75 15.31 13.24
C ASP A 252 8.84 15.02 11.73
N LEU A 253 7.94 14.16 11.20
CA LEU A 253 7.86 13.88 9.77
C LEU A 253 7.51 15.11 8.91
N LYS A 254 7.08 16.21 9.50
CA LYS A 254 6.94 17.51 8.81
C LYS A 254 8.27 18.12 8.40
N GLU A 255 9.37 17.63 8.94
CA GLU A 255 10.73 18.02 8.56
C GLU A 255 11.21 17.08 7.43
N ARG A 256 11.84 17.66 6.39
CA ARG A 256 12.43 16.88 5.29
C ARG A 256 13.59 16.02 5.79
N GLY A 257 13.78 14.87 5.15
CA GLY A 257 14.88 13.95 5.47
C GLY A 257 14.64 13.08 6.71
N THR A 258 13.46 13.17 7.35
CA THR A 258 13.08 12.40 8.54
C THR A 258 12.41 11.07 8.21
N GLY A 259 12.04 10.33 9.26
CA GLY A 259 11.40 9.02 9.17
C GLY A 259 12.40 7.88 9.36
N THR A 260 12.03 6.89 10.15
CA THR A 260 12.82 5.67 10.38
C THR A 260 12.74 4.75 9.17
N LEU A 261 13.86 4.25 8.67
CA LEU A 261 13.89 3.33 7.54
C LEU A 261 13.20 2.00 7.92
N LEU A 262 12.26 1.57 7.10
CA LEU A 262 11.55 0.30 7.26
C LEU A 262 11.91 -0.70 6.15
N LEU A 263 12.06 -0.21 4.91
CA LEU A 263 12.27 -1.07 3.74
C LEU A 263 13.04 -0.33 2.66
N HIS A 264 14.07 -0.93 2.09
CA HIS A 264 14.85 -0.41 0.98
C HIS A 264 15.25 -1.49 -0.03
N SER A 265 15.85 -1.07 -1.16
CA SER A 265 16.34 -1.96 -2.22
C SER A 265 17.46 -2.88 -1.73
N ASN A 266 17.52 -4.09 -2.32
CA ASN A 266 18.67 -5.00 -2.20
C ASN A 266 19.29 -5.30 -3.58
N ASP A 267 20.13 -6.31 -3.69
CA ASP A 267 20.79 -6.65 -4.96
C ASP A 267 19.82 -7.18 -6.03
N VAL A 268 18.67 -7.75 -5.63
CA VAL A 268 17.67 -8.39 -6.52
C VAL A 268 16.52 -7.45 -6.84
N TYR A 269 16.02 -6.70 -5.86
CA TYR A 269 14.86 -5.85 -6.01
C TYR A 269 15.22 -4.37 -5.84
N ALA A 270 14.68 -3.54 -6.74
CA ALA A 270 14.79 -2.09 -6.70
C ALA A 270 13.44 -1.47 -6.29
N GLY A 271 13.51 -0.31 -5.65
CA GLY A 271 12.37 0.55 -5.39
C GLY A 271 11.20 -0.09 -4.64
N PRO A 272 11.41 -0.82 -3.53
CA PRO A 272 10.29 -1.35 -2.75
C PRO A 272 9.56 -0.21 -2.05
N GLY A 273 8.23 -0.16 -2.23
CA GLY A 273 7.44 0.91 -1.61
C GLY A 273 5.97 0.83 -1.93
N HIS A 274 5.27 1.93 -1.65
CA HIS A 274 3.83 2.09 -1.76
C HIS A 274 3.09 0.88 -1.18
N ASN A 275 3.19 0.72 0.13
CA ASN A 275 2.63 -0.43 0.82
C ASN A 275 1.13 -0.27 1.11
N ALA A 276 0.42 -1.39 1.06
CA ALA A 276 -0.94 -1.52 1.57
C ALA A 276 -0.99 -1.44 3.11
N ARG A 277 -2.20 -1.44 3.67
CA ARG A 277 -2.40 -1.74 5.10
C ARG A 277 -1.82 -3.11 5.41
N TRP A 278 -1.13 -3.24 6.56
CA TRP A 278 -0.73 -4.58 6.99
C TRP A 278 -1.96 -5.41 7.37
N VAL A 279 -1.86 -6.70 7.10
CA VAL A 279 -2.88 -7.69 7.43
C VAL A 279 -2.36 -8.55 8.57
N THR A 280 -3.16 -8.70 9.63
CA THR A 280 -2.81 -9.60 10.73
C THR A 280 -3.38 -10.99 10.45
N ASP A 281 -2.53 -12.02 10.52
CA ASP A 281 -2.93 -13.40 10.33
C ASP A 281 -3.57 -14.01 11.61
N ASP A 282 -4.10 -15.23 11.53
CA ASP A 282 -4.76 -15.91 12.65
C ASP A 282 -3.78 -16.32 13.77
N ALA A 283 -2.48 -16.26 13.53
CA ALA A 283 -1.43 -16.43 14.53
C ALA A 283 -1.00 -15.11 15.18
N GLY A 284 -1.57 -13.98 14.77
CA GLY A 284 -1.27 -12.65 15.29
C GLY A 284 -0.03 -11.99 14.67
N ASN A 285 0.49 -12.51 13.55
CA ASN A 285 1.58 -11.88 12.82
C ASN A 285 1.04 -10.86 11.84
N ASP A 286 1.73 -9.73 11.69
CA ASP A 286 1.42 -8.70 10.72
C ASP A 286 2.22 -8.92 9.43
N TRP A 287 1.55 -8.69 8.29
CA TRP A 287 2.08 -8.92 6.94
C TRP A 287 1.87 -7.68 6.09
N LEU A 288 2.94 -7.23 5.43
CA LEU A 288 2.94 -6.04 4.59
C LEU A 288 3.01 -6.42 3.12
N LEU A 289 2.00 -6.01 2.35
CA LEU A 289 2.01 -6.04 0.90
C LEU A 289 2.54 -4.72 0.37
N TYR A 290 3.40 -4.76 -0.64
CA TYR A 290 3.99 -3.59 -1.29
C TYR A 290 4.42 -3.94 -2.70
N HIS A 291 4.84 -2.99 -3.52
CA HIS A 291 5.44 -3.31 -4.81
C HIS A 291 6.97 -3.19 -4.78
N ALA A 292 7.65 -3.91 -5.67
CA ALA A 292 9.06 -3.73 -5.97
C ALA A 292 9.34 -4.08 -7.44
N ILE A 293 10.53 -3.74 -7.93
CA ILE A 293 10.97 -4.02 -9.31
C ILE A 293 12.07 -5.06 -9.29
N LEU A 294 11.89 -6.17 -10.00
CA LEU A 294 12.94 -7.17 -10.20
C LEU A 294 14.02 -6.60 -11.11
N LYS A 295 15.23 -6.37 -10.60
CA LYS A 295 16.34 -5.73 -11.35
C LYS A 295 16.74 -6.46 -12.62
N ALA A 296 16.64 -7.80 -12.62
CA ALA A 296 16.99 -8.64 -13.77
C ALA A 296 15.96 -8.55 -14.92
N ASP A 297 14.70 -8.14 -14.61
CA ASP A 297 13.63 -8.01 -15.59
C ASP A 297 12.71 -6.83 -15.22
N PRO A 298 13.21 -5.58 -15.36
CA PRO A 298 12.55 -4.41 -14.77
C PRO A 298 11.39 -3.85 -15.59
N ARG A 299 11.09 -4.44 -16.79
CA ARG A 299 10.12 -3.90 -17.75
C ARG A 299 9.22 -5.01 -18.29
N VAL A 300 7.98 -4.69 -18.57
CA VAL A 300 7.12 -5.53 -19.41
C VAL A 300 7.32 -5.15 -20.88
N SER A 301 6.76 -5.92 -21.82
CA SER A 301 6.93 -5.75 -23.27
C SER A 301 6.51 -4.37 -23.80
N THR A 302 5.61 -3.67 -23.13
CA THR A 302 5.17 -2.29 -23.44
C THR A 302 6.14 -1.22 -22.96
N GLY A 303 7.19 -1.59 -22.20
CA GLY A 303 8.13 -0.67 -21.58
C GLY A 303 7.70 -0.12 -20.22
N ALA A 304 6.54 -0.50 -19.68
CA ALA A 304 6.14 -0.11 -18.34
C ALA A 304 7.03 -0.75 -17.27
N ASN A 305 7.18 -0.06 -16.12
CA ASN A 305 7.91 -0.61 -14.97
C ASN A 305 7.21 -1.87 -14.45
N ARG A 306 7.95 -2.98 -14.36
CA ARG A 306 7.42 -4.23 -13.82
C ARG A 306 7.42 -4.22 -12.30
N ARG A 307 6.43 -3.53 -11.73
CA ARG A 307 6.23 -3.40 -10.28
C ARG A 307 5.41 -4.60 -9.77
N VAL A 308 6.12 -5.64 -9.35
CA VAL A 308 5.51 -6.90 -8.87
C VAL A 308 5.00 -6.76 -7.44
N LEU A 309 4.00 -7.58 -7.06
CA LEU A 309 3.50 -7.60 -5.68
C LEU A 309 4.41 -8.43 -4.78
N MET A 310 4.80 -7.84 -3.67
CA MET A 310 5.66 -8.41 -2.65
C MET A 310 4.90 -8.60 -1.34
N LEU A 311 5.35 -9.55 -0.53
CA LEU A 311 4.82 -9.82 0.80
C LEU A 311 5.98 -10.05 1.77
N ASP A 312 6.01 -9.34 2.89
CA ASP A 312 6.95 -9.60 3.97
C ASP A 312 6.30 -9.48 5.34
N LYS A 313 6.84 -10.26 6.29
CA LYS A 313 6.40 -10.22 7.68
C LYS A 313 6.88 -8.93 8.33
N LEU A 314 5.94 -8.22 8.95
CA LEU A 314 6.21 -7.05 9.77
C LEU A 314 6.37 -7.50 11.22
N SER A 315 7.58 -7.43 11.75
CA SER A 315 7.88 -7.71 13.16
C SER A 315 7.88 -6.43 13.98
N TRP A 316 7.78 -6.56 15.31
CA TRP A 316 7.67 -5.40 16.20
C TRP A 316 8.74 -5.48 17.30
N LYS A 317 9.58 -4.46 17.39
CA LYS A 317 10.61 -4.33 18.40
C LYS A 317 10.52 -2.99 19.10
N ASN A 318 10.35 -2.99 20.42
CA ASN A 318 10.19 -1.76 21.22
C ASN A 318 9.08 -0.84 20.70
N GLY A 319 8.00 -1.44 20.15
CA GLY A 319 6.88 -0.69 19.56
C GLY A 319 7.21 -0.01 18.22
N TRP A 320 8.21 -0.50 17.47
CA TRP A 320 8.52 -0.08 16.11
C TRP A 320 8.41 -1.26 15.15
N PRO A 321 7.86 -1.05 13.96
CA PRO A 321 7.80 -2.09 12.94
C PRO A 321 9.17 -2.28 12.31
N GLU A 322 9.51 -3.54 12.03
CA GLU A 322 10.75 -3.92 11.36
C GLU A 322 10.45 -4.98 10.29
N ILE A 323 11.10 -4.87 9.13
CA ILE A 323 11.25 -5.93 8.13
C ILE A 323 12.69 -6.46 8.25
N SER A 324 12.87 -7.75 8.09
CA SER A 324 14.20 -8.40 8.20
C SER A 324 15.21 -7.70 7.28
N ASN A 325 16.33 -7.22 7.84
CA ASN A 325 17.37 -6.44 7.17
C ASN A 325 16.87 -5.13 6.53
N ALA A 326 15.62 -4.73 6.76
CA ALA A 326 14.94 -3.66 6.05
C ALA A 326 14.91 -3.87 4.52
N GLU A 327 14.85 -5.11 4.04
CA GLU A 327 14.94 -5.49 2.62
C GLU A 327 13.84 -6.49 2.24
N PRO A 328 13.41 -6.52 0.95
CA PRO A 328 12.58 -7.58 0.41
C PRO A 328 13.19 -8.96 0.63
N SER A 329 12.42 -9.94 1.10
CA SER A 329 12.92 -11.29 1.31
C SER A 329 13.25 -11.98 -0.02
N LEU A 330 14.39 -12.70 -0.04
CA LEU A 330 14.90 -13.43 -1.22
C LEU A 330 14.67 -14.94 -1.13
N GLU A 331 14.53 -15.44 0.09
CA GLU A 331 14.44 -16.87 0.39
C GLU A 331 13.01 -17.27 0.70
N ASN A 332 12.77 -18.58 0.70
CA ASN A 332 11.52 -19.13 1.19
C ASN A 332 11.27 -18.71 2.64
N ARG A 333 10.05 -18.29 2.92
CA ARG A 333 9.58 -17.87 4.25
C ARG A 333 8.31 -18.60 4.62
N PRO A 334 8.06 -18.88 5.91
CA PRO A 334 6.76 -19.35 6.34
C PRO A 334 5.65 -18.42 5.87
N ALA A 335 4.59 -18.97 5.30
CA ALA A 335 3.45 -18.22 4.80
C ALA A 335 2.55 -17.71 5.95
N PRO A 336 1.71 -16.67 5.71
CA PRO A 336 0.67 -16.25 6.64
C PRO A 336 -0.29 -17.40 6.95
N LEU A 337 -0.78 -17.46 8.20
CA LEU A 337 -1.74 -18.46 8.63
C LEU A 337 -3.16 -17.88 8.61
N PHE A 338 -3.98 -18.33 7.66
CA PHE A 338 -5.42 -18.07 7.63
C PHE A 338 -6.20 -19.38 7.61
N LYS A 339 -7.26 -19.48 8.43
CA LYS A 339 -8.13 -20.64 8.60
C LYS A 339 -9.45 -20.49 7.85
#